data_8e9be6552a8d6e1ac5c906d73432073d
#
_entry.id   8e9be6552a8d6e1ac5c906d73432073d
#
_cell.length_a   1.000
_cell.length_b   1.000
_cell.length_c   1.000
_cell.angle_alpha   90.00
_cell.angle_beta   90.00
_cell.angle_gamma   90.00
#
_symmetry.space_group_name_H-M   'P 1'
#
loop_
_entity.id
_entity.type
_entity.pdbx_description
1 polymer ?
#
loop_
_entity_poly.entity_id
_entity_poly.type
_entity_poly.pdbx_seq_one_letter_code
_entity_poly.pdbx_strand_id
1 'polypeptide(L)'
;TYFGSGDANTWLDLTALNYHYWTQPIPSWISWYFHWLPQWFQKLALLITYAVELILPFFIFLPRRFKNIAGAGLIFLQVMIIITGNYGFFNLLTVLLCLSLLDDQTVPASIRMFFVPKNNENYRIGLPRRLQSAVGALVLFMFVWTGCYYLRLDLRGNRSSITGASISPSGVTRSMIRSARYSRSMNSYGLFRVMTTTRPEIIIAHSSDGENWTPYHFQYKPVALQMPPRFFFPHMPRLDWQMWFEALYIERIMDAQFSLSMYKRFLEVMTRGDMKLGELRLDQFLTAPELQNLNTMEIGERQQLLDNIQMHITSYLDHSYWFARFLRALRQGNTIVQSLLKQDSQLSEKPKYMRLTFYYYNFSDPQEKRKGFWWVREPLEKFTLNIAFTVAE
;
A
#
# COMPACT_ATOMS: atom_id res chain seq x y z
N THR A 1 -7.82 12.25 -3.14
CA THR A 1 -6.94 11.14 -3.55
C THR A 1 -6.02 10.78 -2.39
N TYR A 2 -6.09 9.53 -1.92
CA TYR A 2 -5.31 9.09 -0.75
C TYR A 2 -3.87 8.75 -1.08
N PHE A 3 -3.58 8.42 -2.35
CA PHE A 3 -2.27 8.02 -2.81
C PHE A 3 -2.09 8.55 -4.24
N GLY A 4 -1.06 9.39 -4.45
CA GLY A 4 -0.62 9.87 -5.76
C GLY A 4 -1.63 10.74 -6.53
N SER A 5 -1.24 11.12 -7.72
CA SER A 5 -2.01 11.87 -8.71
C SER A 5 -3.04 11.01 -9.46
N GLY A 6 -3.63 9.99 -8.80
CA GLY A 6 -4.57 9.09 -9.43
C GLY A 6 -5.83 9.80 -9.94
N ASP A 7 -6.17 9.58 -11.20
CA ASP A 7 -7.43 10.04 -11.76
C ASP A 7 -8.58 9.13 -11.28
N ALA A 8 -9.55 9.72 -10.58
CA ALA A 8 -10.72 9.01 -10.08
C ALA A 8 -11.62 8.48 -11.22
N ASN A 9 -11.51 9.05 -12.42
CA ASN A 9 -12.34 8.68 -13.56
C ASN A 9 -11.83 7.44 -14.30
N THR A 10 -10.59 6.99 -14.08
CA THR A 10 -10.03 5.84 -14.81
C THR A 10 -10.90 4.59 -14.77
N TRP A 11 -11.62 4.37 -13.68
CA TRP A 11 -12.58 3.28 -13.56
C TRP A 11 -13.81 3.50 -14.44
N LEU A 12 -14.42 4.70 -14.41
CA LEU A 12 -15.60 5.02 -15.19
C LEU A 12 -15.29 5.07 -16.70
N ASP A 13 -14.11 5.55 -17.06
CA ASP A 13 -13.63 5.67 -18.44
C ASP A 13 -13.13 4.33 -19.01
N LEU A 14 -13.18 3.25 -18.21
CA LEU A 14 -12.68 1.93 -18.56
C LEU A 14 -11.20 1.90 -18.95
N THR A 15 -10.39 2.75 -18.31
CA THR A 15 -8.95 2.87 -18.55
C THR A 15 -8.08 2.40 -17.38
N ALA A 16 -8.69 1.97 -16.28
CA ALA A 16 -7.96 1.60 -15.05
C ALA A 16 -6.90 0.51 -15.29
N LEU A 17 -7.18 -0.49 -16.12
CA LEU A 17 -6.23 -1.57 -16.42
C LEU A 17 -5.03 -1.12 -17.26
N ASN A 18 -5.12 0.01 -17.99
CA ASN A 18 -3.98 0.58 -18.71
C ASN A 18 -2.85 0.99 -17.75
N TYR A 19 -3.20 1.31 -16.52
CA TYR A 19 -2.27 1.71 -15.46
C TYR A 19 -1.98 0.59 -14.49
N HIS A 20 -2.98 -0.20 -14.12
CA HIS A 20 -2.91 -1.20 -13.06
C HIS A 20 -1.68 -2.10 -13.14
N TYR A 21 -1.35 -2.63 -14.30
CA TYR A 21 -0.33 -3.66 -14.45
C TYR A 21 1.08 -3.21 -14.08
N TRP A 22 1.42 -1.94 -14.31
CA TRP A 22 2.75 -1.41 -14.03
C TRP A 22 2.82 -0.51 -12.80
N THR A 23 1.69 0.05 -12.36
CA THR A 23 1.64 0.92 -11.18
C THR A 23 1.40 0.15 -9.87
N GLN A 24 1.01 -1.13 -9.92
CA GLN A 24 0.83 -1.94 -8.72
C GLN A 24 2.14 -2.06 -7.91
N PRO A 25 2.07 -2.31 -6.57
CA PRO A 25 3.25 -2.29 -5.69
C PRO A 25 4.41 -3.15 -6.20
N ILE A 26 4.14 -4.41 -6.49
CA ILE A 26 5.13 -5.34 -7.04
C ILE A 26 4.48 -6.10 -8.20
N PRO A 27 4.69 -5.66 -9.45
CA PRO A 27 4.18 -6.36 -10.62
C PRO A 27 4.82 -7.74 -10.78
N SER A 28 4.13 -8.64 -11.45
CA SER A 28 4.71 -9.88 -11.95
C SER A 28 5.27 -9.68 -13.37
N TRP A 29 6.11 -10.62 -13.84
CA TRP A 29 6.59 -10.57 -15.22
C TRP A 29 5.45 -10.74 -16.25
N ILE A 30 4.36 -11.42 -15.86
CA ILE A 30 3.17 -11.61 -16.69
C ILE A 30 2.41 -10.29 -16.85
N SER A 31 2.46 -9.40 -15.85
CA SER A 31 1.84 -8.06 -15.92
C SER A 31 2.29 -7.26 -17.14
N TRP A 32 3.57 -7.40 -17.52
CA TRP A 32 4.11 -6.74 -18.70
C TRP A 32 3.38 -7.18 -19.99
N TYR A 33 3.12 -8.49 -20.16
CA TYR A 33 2.39 -9.01 -21.34
C TYR A 33 0.93 -8.56 -21.32
N PHE A 34 0.27 -8.58 -20.17
CA PHE A 34 -1.11 -8.11 -20.03
C PHE A 34 -1.24 -6.61 -20.31
N HIS A 35 -0.26 -5.81 -19.91
CA HIS A 35 -0.22 -4.38 -20.22
C HIS A 35 -0.25 -4.08 -21.72
N TRP A 36 0.42 -4.90 -22.52
CA TRP A 36 0.51 -4.72 -23.98
C TRP A 36 -0.61 -5.39 -24.78
N LEU A 37 -1.62 -5.95 -24.12
CA LEU A 37 -2.81 -6.45 -24.81
C LEU A 37 -3.64 -5.28 -25.38
N PRO A 38 -4.40 -5.52 -26.49
CA PRO A 38 -5.19 -4.48 -27.13
C PRO A 38 -6.17 -3.79 -26.21
N GLN A 39 -6.49 -2.53 -26.44
CA GLN A 39 -7.40 -1.70 -25.66
C GLN A 39 -8.80 -2.34 -25.44
N TRP A 40 -9.34 -3.00 -26.48
CA TRP A 40 -10.63 -3.66 -26.34
C TRP A 40 -10.60 -4.79 -25.30
N PHE A 41 -9.46 -5.49 -25.19
CA PHE A 41 -9.27 -6.53 -24.19
C PHE A 41 -9.23 -5.92 -22.78
N GLN A 42 -8.52 -4.82 -22.59
CA GLN A 42 -8.46 -4.12 -21.31
C GLN A 42 -9.85 -3.68 -20.83
N LYS A 43 -10.65 -3.09 -21.75
CA LYS A 43 -12.02 -2.69 -21.47
C LYS A 43 -12.92 -3.88 -21.14
N LEU A 44 -12.82 -4.97 -21.89
CA LEU A 44 -13.57 -6.20 -21.64
C LEU A 44 -13.19 -6.82 -20.29
N ALA A 45 -11.90 -6.91 -19.96
CA ALA A 45 -11.42 -7.42 -18.69
C ALA A 45 -11.95 -6.58 -17.51
N LEU A 46 -12.02 -5.25 -17.66
CA LEU A 46 -12.57 -4.37 -16.65
C LEU A 46 -14.10 -4.54 -16.50
N LEU A 47 -14.82 -4.71 -17.59
CA LEU A 47 -16.27 -5.01 -17.54
C LEU A 47 -16.55 -6.37 -16.87
N ILE A 48 -15.71 -7.38 -17.13
CA ILE A 48 -15.77 -8.67 -16.43
C ILE A 48 -15.51 -8.48 -14.94
N THR A 49 -14.52 -7.67 -14.57
CA THR A 49 -14.26 -7.34 -13.16
C THR A 49 -15.47 -6.71 -12.50
N TYR A 50 -16.12 -5.74 -13.14
CA TYR A 50 -17.38 -5.16 -12.63
C TYR A 50 -18.48 -6.20 -12.48
N ALA A 51 -18.68 -7.06 -13.47
CA ALA A 51 -19.69 -8.11 -13.38
C ALA A 51 -19.41 -9.06 -12.20
N VAL A 52 -18.14 -9.45 -12.00
CA VAL A 52 -17.74 -10.35 -10.93
C VAL A 52 -17.83 -9.68 -9.55
N GLU A 53 -17.48 -8.41 -9.41
CA GLU A 53 -17.44 -7.74 -8.11
C GLU A 53 -18.76 -7.09 -7.72
N LEU A 54 -19.56 -6.64 -8.68
CA LEU A 54 -20.82 -5.92 -8.40
C LEU A 54 -22.07 -6.77 -8.58
N ILE A 55 -22.06 -7.78 -9.45
CA ILE A 55 -23.25 -8.59 -9.75
C ILE A 55 -23.18 -9.96 -9.08
N LEU A 56 -22.06 -10.70 -9.24
CA LEU A 56 -21.97 -12.06 -8.73
C LEU A 56 -22.09 -12.19 -7.20
N PRO A 57 -21.72 -11.22 -6.34
CA PRO A 57 -21.95 -11.34 -4.90
C PRO A 57 -23.41 -11.49 -4.53
N PHE A 58 -24.34 -10.94 -5.29
CA PHE A 58 -25.78 -11.15 -5.05
C PHE A 58 -26.24 -12.58 -5.34
N PHE A 59 -25.54 -13.31 -6.21
CA PHE A 59 -25.84 -14.71 -6.53
C PHE A 59 -25.54 -15.66 -5.36
N ILE A 60 -24.73 -15.23 -4.38
CA ILE A 60 -24.46 -16.01 -3.16
C ILE A 60 -25.75 -16.31 -2.37
N PHE A 61 -26.75 -15.41 -2.46
CA PHE A 61 -28.03 -15.55 -1.77
C PHE A 61 -29.09 -16.31 -2.58
N LEU A 62 -28.77 -16.69 -3.83
CA LEU A 62 -29.66 -17.38 -4.72
C LEU A 62 -29.51 -18.93 -4.60
N PRO A 63 -30.40 -19.70 -5.26
CA PRO A 63 -30.29 -21.17 -5.26
C PRO A 63 -28.93 -21.67 -5.75
N ARG A 64 -28.58 -22.89 -5.35
CA ARG A 64 -27.27 -23.54 -5.50
C ARG A 64 -26.55 -23.30 -6.85
N ARG A 65 -27.28 -23.34 -7.98
CA ARG A 65 -26.67 -23.15 -9.31
C ARG A 65 -26.03 -21.77 -9.44
N PHE A 66 -26.74 -20.73 -9.01
CA PHE A 66 -26.25 -19.35 -9.02
C PHE A 66 -25.11 -19.11 -8.03
N LYS A 67 -25.21 -19.71 -6.83
CA LYS A 67 -24.17 -19.67 -5.81
C LYS A 67 -22.86 -20.29 -6.32
N ASN A 68 -22.92 -21.39 -7.05
CA ASN A 68 -21.73 -22.01 -7.67
C ASN A 68 -21.13 -21.14 -8.77
N ILE A 69 -21.96 -20.46 -9.59
CA ILE A 69 -21.50 -19.50 -10.59
C ILE A 69 -20.78 -18.33 -9.91
N ALA A 70 -21.35 -17.79 -8.81
CA ALA A 70 -20.69 -16.75 -8.04
C ALA A 70 -19.34 -17.19 -7.50
N GLY A 71 -19.27 -18.36 -6.87
CA GLY A 71 -18.01 -18.92 -6.34
C GLY A 71 -16.96 -19.11 -7.44
N ALA A 72 -17.35 -19.68 -8.57
CA ALA A 72 -16.45 -19.90 -9.71
C ALA A 72 -15.94 -18.57 -10.30
N GLY A 73 -16.84 -17.58 -10.50
CA GLY A 73 -16.45 -16.27 -11.04
C GLY A 73 -15.54 -15.49 -10.10
N LEU A 74 -15.83 -15.50 -8.79
CA LEU A 74 -14.96 -14.87 -7.79
C LEU A 74 -13.58 -15.53 -7.73
N ILE A 75 -13.51 -16.88 -7.73
CA ILE A 75 -12.24 -17.61 -7.76
C ILE A 75 -11.47 -17.30 -9.05
N PHE A 76 -12.15 -17.28 -10.21
CA PHE A 76 -11.54 -16.93 -11.48
C PHE A 76 -10.88 -15.54 -11.43
N LEU A 77 -11.57 -14.53 -10.91
CA LEU A 77 -11.02 -13.18 -10.76
C LEU A 77 -9.78 -13.19 -9.85
N GLN A 78 -9.82 -13.89 -8.72
CA GLN A 78 -8.67 -13.99 -7.82
C GLN A 78 -7.47 -14.67 -8.48
N VAL A 79 -7.69 -15.71 -9.28
CA VAL A 79 -6.64 -16.38 -10.05
C VAL A 79 -6.02 -15.41 -11.07
N MET A 80 -6.84 -14.63 -11.79
CA MET A 80 -6.34 -13.62 -12.73
C MET A 80 -5.52 -12.55 -12.02
N ILE A 81 -5.96 -12.08 -10.85
CA ILE A 81 -5.20 -11.13 -10.02
C ILE A 81 -3.87 -11.72 -9.55
N ILE A 82 -3.84 -13.00 -9.13
CA ILE A 82 -2.60 -13.68 -8.73
C ILE A 82 -1.62 -13.76 -9.91
N ILE A 83 -2.10 -14.09 -11.09
CA ILE A 83 -1.26 -14.23 -12.28
C ILE A 83 -0.69 -12.87 -12.72
N THR A 84 -1.50 -11.82 -12.71
CA THR A 84 -1.13 -10.48 -13.18
C THR A 84 -0.58 -9.57 -12.10
N GLY A 85 -0.50 -10.01 -10.85
CA GLY A 85 -0.03 -9.20 -9.73
C GLY A 85 0.53 -10.02 -8.59
N ASN A 86 1.04 -9.34 -7.59
CA ASN A 86 1.64 -9.94 -6.41
C ASN A 86 0.99 -9.38 -5.14
N TYR A 87 -0.10 -10.00 -4.67
CA TYR A 87 -0.84 -9.57 -3.48
C TYR A 87 -0.71 -10.56 -2.30
N GLY A 88 0.23 -11.51 -2.42
CA GLY A 88 0.56 -12.48 -1.38
C GLY A 88 -0.62 -13.35 -0.98
N PHE A 89 -0.82 -13.53 0.33
CA PHE A 89 -1.84 -14.43 0.86
C PHE A 89 -3.29 -13.92 0.74
N PHE A 90 -3.50 -12.62 0.43
CA PHE A 90 -4.86 -12.04 0.39
C PHE A 90 -5.76 -12.71 -0.65
N ASN A 91 -5.24 -12.97 -1.84
CA ASN A 91 -5.99 -13.66 -2.88
C ASN A 91 -6.31 -15.10 -2.47
N LEU A 92 -5.38 -15.81 -1.82
CA LEU A 92 -5.63 -17.15 -1.30
C LEU A 92 -6.72 -17.15 -0.24
N LEU A 93 -6.68 -16.20 0.68
CA LEU A 93 -7.71 -16.06 1.71
C LEU A 93 -9.08 -15.86 1.06
N THR A 94 -9.15 -15.03 0.02
CA THR A 94 -10.40 -14.80 -0.72
C THR A 94 -10.84 -16.07 -1.45
N VAL A 95 -9.92 -16.82 -2.07
CA VAL A 95 -10.23 -18.12 -2.69
C VAL A 95 -10.77 -19.11 -1.66
N LEU A 96 -10.15 -19.22 -0.48
CA LEU A 96 -10.62 -20.08 0.60
C LEU A 96 -12.02 -19.68 1.09
N LEU A 97 -12.30 -18.39 1.20
CA LEU A 97 -13.64 -17.89 1.52
C LEU A 97 -14.65 -18.25 0.41
N CYS A 98 -14.26 -18.15 -0.87
CA CYS A 98 -15.11 -18.56 -1.99
C CYS A 98 -15.35 -20.07 -2.00
N LEU A 99 -14.39 -20.90 -1.61
CA LEU A 99 -14.58 -22.35 -1.48
C LEU A 99 -15.64 -22.69 -0.43
N SER A 100 -15.83 -21.87 0.62
CA SER A 100 -16.90 -22.08 1.60
C SER A 100 -18.31 -21.90 1.02
N LEU A 101 -18.45 -21.32 -0.17
CA LEU A 101 -19.72 -21.23 -0.90
C LEU A 101 -20.10 -22.56 -1.57
N LEU A 102 -19.16 -23.47 -1.78
CA LEU A 102 -19.42 -24.76 -2.40
C LEU A 102 -20.17 -25.65 -1.43
N ASP A 103 -21.22 -26.29 -1.94
CA ASP A 103 -21.98 -27.28 -1.22
C ASP A 103 -21.30 -28.66 -1.37
N ASP A 104 -21.44 -29.53 -0.36
CA ASP A 104 -20.90 -30.91 -0.36
C ASP A 104 -21.29 -31.70 -1.61
N GLN A 105 -22.43 -31.42 -2.20
CA GLN A 105 -22.85 -32.06 -3.44
C GLN A 105 -22.17 -31.50 -4.70
N THR A 106 -21.51 -30.36 -4.63
CA THR A 106 -20.73 -29.76 -5.74
C THR A 106 -19.33 -30.38 -5.78
N VAL A 107 -18.84 -30.84 -4.63
CA VAL A 107 -17.53 -31.44 -4.51
C VAL A 107 -17.57 -32.89 -5.03
N PRO A 108 -16.69 -33.29 -5.97
CA PRO A 108 -16.61 -34.65 -6.46
C PRO A 108 -16.51 -35.67 -5.31
N ALA A 109 -17.16 -36.81 -5.44
CA ALA A 109 -17.21 -37.82 -4.39
C ALA A 109 -15.81 -38.29 -3.95
N SER A 110 -14.85 -38.34 -4.88
CA SER A 110 -13.45 -38.67 -4.61
C SER A 110 -12.74 -37.69 -3.66
N ILE A 111 -13.09 -36.42 -3.73
CA ILE A 111 -12.52 -35.38 -2.86
C ILE A 111 -13.31 -35.30 -1.55
N ARG A 112 -14.63 -35.41 -1.63
CA ARG A 112 -15.52 -35.36 -0.46
C ARG A 112 -15.16 -36.42 0.57
N MET A 113 -14.72 -37.60 0.13
CA MET A 113 -14.32 -38.72 1.00
C MET A 113 -13.18 -38.37 1.97
N PHE A 114 -12.31 -37.43 1.61
CA PHE A 114 -11.20 -36.95 2.46
C PHE A 114 -11.62 -35.93 3.53
N PHE A 115 -12.73 -35.26 3.32
CA PHE A 115 -13.15 -34.13 4.16
C PHE A 115 -14.41 -34.40 5.01
N VAL A 116 -15.15 -35.44 4.74
CA VAL A 116 -16.31 -35.78 5.56
C VAL A 116 -15.84 -36.49 6.84
N PRO A 117 -16.01 -35.89 8.02
CA PRO A 117 -15.70 -36.58 9.27
C PRO A 117 -16.63 -37.78 9.43
N LYS A 118 -16.05 -38.91 9.82
CA LYS A 118 -16.76 -40.20 10.03
C LYS A 118 -17.83 -40.14 11.12
N ASN A 119 -17.80 -39.10 11.98
CA ASN A 119 -18.76 -38.89 13.06
C ASN A 119 -19.39 -37.51 12.89
N ASN A 120 -20.67 -37.50 12.52
CA ASN A 120 -21.53 -36.33 12.67
C ASN A 120 -21.92 -36.18 14.16
N GLU A 121 -21.00 -35.85 15.02
CA GLU A 121 -21.37 -35.28 16.32
C GLU A 121 -21.89 -33.88 16.04
N ASN A 122 -23.23 -33.72 16.13
CA ASN A 122 -23.89 -32.41 16.10
C ASN A 122 -23.35 -31.61 17.30
N TYR A 123 -22.32 -30.81 17.07
CA TYR A 123 -21.86 -29.80 18.03
C TYR A 123 -23.00 -28.78 18.21
N ARG A 124 -23.89 -29.05 19.16
CA ARG A 124 -24.90 -28.10 19.57
C ARG A 124 -24.21 -27.11 20.50
N ILE A 125 -23.96 -25.90 20.00
CA ILE A 125 -23.67 -24.77 20.89
C ILE A 125 -24.81 -24.72 21.89
N GLY A 126 -24.53 -24.80 23.20
CA GLY A 126 -25.52 -24.98 24.28
C GLY A 126 -26.54 -23.83 24.46
N LEU A 127 -26.58 -22.87 23.50
CA LEU A 127 -27.56 -21.76 23.51
C LEU A 127 -28.85 -22.13 22.78
N PRO A 128 -30.01 -21.70 23.29
CA PRO A 128 -31.29 -21.90 22.61
C PRO A 128 -31.26 -21.32 21.19
N ARG A 129 -31.82 -22.02 20.18
CA ARG A 129 -31.86 -21.57 18.78
C ARG A 129 -32.37 -20.13 18.61
N ARG A 130 -33.38 -19.73 19.39
CA ARG A 130 -33.94 -18.35 19.36
C ARG A 130 -32.89 -17.32 19.76
N LEU A 131 -32.07 -17.61 20.78
CA LEU A 131 -31.00 -16.72 21.23
C LEU A 131 -29.86 -16.66 20.20
N GLN A 132 -29.50 -17.79 19.58
CA GLN A 132 -28.53 -17.80 18.49
C GLN A 132 -28.99 -16.93 17.30
N SER A 133 -30.26 -17.06 16.90
CA SER A 133 -30.85 -16.24 15.83
C SER A 133 -30.91 -14.77 16.21
N ALA A 134 -31.26 -14.43 17.45
CA ALA A 134 -31.32 -13.04 17.89
C ALA A 134 -29.93 -12.40 17.95
N VAL A 135 -28.93 -13.10 18.43
CA VAL A 135 -27.53 -12.63 18.42
C VAL A 135 -27.02 -12.47 16.99
N GLY A 136 -27.30 -13.45 16.10
CA GLY A 136 -26.94 -13.36 14.68
C GLY A 136 -27.60 -12.17 13.98
N ALA A 137 -28.89 -11.93 14.23
CA ALA A 137 -29.60 -10.77 13.68
C ALA A 137 -29.04 -9.44 14.20
N LEU A 138 -28.71 -9.35 15.50
CA LEU A 138 -28.08 -8.16 16.07
C LEU A 138 -26.71 -7.87 15.45
N VAL A 139 -25.86 -8.89 15.30
CA VAL A 139 -24.55 -8.77 14.68
C VAL A 139 -24.71 -8.32 13.23
N LEU A 140 -25.59 -8.97 12.46
CA LEU A 140 -25.88 -8.59 11.07
C LEU A 140 -26.36 -7.14 10.98
N PHE A 141 -27.27 -6.72 11.86
CA PHE A 141 -27.74 -5.33 11.92
C PHE A 141 -26.59 -4.35 12.16
N MET A 142 -25.69 -4.66 13.11
CA MET A 142 -24.51 -3.82 13.39
C MET A 142 -23.62 -3.70 12.15
N PHE A 143 -23.38 -4.80 11.43
CA PHE A 143 -22.58 -4.80 10.21
C PHE A 143 -23.23 -3.98 9.10
N VAL A 144 -24.51 -4.18 8.84
CA VAL A 144 -25.24 -3.43 7.80
C VAL A 144 -25.27 -1.94 8.14
N TRP A 145 -25.57 -1.58 9.39
CA TRP A 145 -25.62 -0.19 9.83
C TRP A 145 -24.25 0.52 9.66
N THR A 146 -23.18 -0.13 10.12
CA THR A 146 -21.83 0.41 10.04
C THR A 146 -21.36 0.48 8.57
N GLY A 147 -21.71 -0.52 7.76
CA GLY A 147 -21.42 -0.54 6.32
C GLY A 147 -22.12 0.60 5.57
N CYS A 148 -23.42 0.82 5.83
CA CYS A 148 -24.17 1.94 5.27
C CYS A 148 -23.59 3.29 5.67
N TYR A 149 -23.09 3.42 6.90
CA TYR A 149 -22.44 4.65 7.35
C TYR A 149 -21.15 4.93 6.54
N TYR A 150 -20.27 3.93 6.36
CA TYR A 150 -19.06 4.08 5.55
C TYR A 150 -19.39 4.34 4.08
N LEU A 151 -20.36 3.63 3.51
CA LEU A 151 -20.81 3.85 2.13
C LEU A 151 -21.34 5.29 1.93
N ARG A 152 -22.12 5.80 2.90
CA ARG A 152 -22.61 7.19 2.85
C ARG A 152 -21.47 8.21 2.87
N LEU A 153 -20.41 7.97 3.66
CA LEU A 153 -19.21 8.84 3.69
C LEU A 153 -18.50 8.82 2.33
N ASP A 154 -18.39 7.65 1.74
CA ASP A 154 -17.71 7.46 0.46
C ASP A 154 -18.47 8.12 -0.70
N LEU A 155 -19.79 7.95 -0.76
CA LEU A 155 -20.65 8.55 -1.79
C LEU A 155 -20.71 10.08 -1.71
N ARG A 156 -20.61 10.66 -0.51
CA ARG A 156 -20.62 12.12 -0.34
C ARG A 156 -19.30 12.79 -0.74
N GLY A 157 -18.33 12.03 -1.16
CA GLY A 157 -17.01 12.58 -1.56
C GLY A 157 -16.28 13.33 -0.44
N ASN A 158 -16.73 13.17 0.81
CA ASN A 158 -16.18 13.87 1.96
C ASN A 158 -14.80 13.26 2.31
N ARG A 159 -13.81 13.61 1.49
CA ARG A 159 -12.41 13.21 1.58
C ARG A 159 -11.70 13.75 2.83
N SER A 160 -12.37 14.60 3.60
CA SER A 160 -11.85 15.21 4.82
C SER A 160 -11.77 14.27 6.02
N SER A 161 -12.15 13.01 5.87
CA SER A 161 -12.12 12.03 6.97
C SER A 161 -10.71 11.64 7.43
N ILE A 162 -9.65 12.08 6.74
CA ILE A 162 -8.27 11.96 7.25
C ILE A 162 -7.90 13.14 8.15
N THR A 163 -8.46 14.31 7.93
CA THR A 163 -8.11 15.55 8.65
C THR A 163 -8.99 15.85 9.84
N GLY A 164 -9.77 14.87 10.36
CA GLY A 164 -10.51 15.03 11.60
C GLY A 164 -11.72 15.99 11.59
N ALA A 165 -11.92 16.77 10.55
CA ALA A 165 -13.08 17.65 10.36
C ALA A 165 -14.24 16.91 9.73
N SER A 166 -14.72 15.84 10.36
CA SER A 166 -15.76 14.99 9.82
C SER A 166 -17.05 15.16 10.58
N ILE A 167 -18.16 14.84 9.92
CA ILE A 167 -19.45 14.61 10.57
C ILE A 167 -19.22 13.62 11.70
N SER A 168 -19.10 14.13 12.90
CA SER A 168 -18.86 13.31 14.09
C SER A 168 -20.08 12.42 14.30
N PRO A 169 -19.98 11.10 14.18
CA PRO A 169 -21.13 10.24 14.40
C PRO A 169 -21.60 10.42 15.85
N SER A 170 -22.88 10.61 16.05
CA SER A 170 -23.48 10.78 17.39
C SER A 170 -23.90 9.45 18.01
N GLY A 171 -23.89 9.38 19.33
CA GLY A 171 -24.55 8.32 20.10
C GLY A 171 -24.16 6.89 19.71
N VAL A 172 -25.16 6.07 19.43
CA VAL A 172 -25.05 4.62 19.12
C VAL A 172 -24.12 4.35 17.93
N THR A 173 -24.21 5.16 16.87
CA THR A 173 -23.36 5.00 15.67
C THR A 173 -21.87 5.14 16.01
N ARG A 174 -21.50 6.07 16.89
CA ARG A 174 -20.11 6.23 17.37
C ARG A 174 -19.64 5.00 18.13
N SER A 175 -20.48 4.44 18.97
CA SER A 175 -20.16 3.23 19.73
C SER A 175 -19.97 2.02 18.81
N MET A 176 -20.87 1.82 17.83
CA MET A 176 -20.76 0.76 16.85
C MET A 176 -19.48 0.87 16.01
N ILE A 177 -19.16 2.07 15.52
CA ILE A 177 -17.92 2.32 14.76
C ILE A 177 -16.69 2.05 15.63
N ARG A 178 -16.71 2.47 16.89
CA ARG A 178 -15.60 2.19 17.82
C ARG A 178 -15.40 0.69 18.01
N SER A 179 -16.48 -0.05 18.24
CA SER A 179 -16.44 -1.52 18.36
C SER A 179 -15.93 -2.19 17.09
N ALA A 180 -16.40 -1.77 15.91
CA ALA A 180 -15.96 -2.29 14.63
C ALA A 180 -14.46 -2.00 14.37
N ARG A 181 -13.96 -0.83 14.76
CA ARG A 181 -12.53 -0.48 14.68
C ARG A 181 -11.69 -1.28 15.67
N TYR A 182 -12.16 -1.44 16.90
CA TYR A 182 -11.45 -2.22 17.91
C TYR A 182 -11.31 -3.69 17.50
N SER A 183 -12.39 -4.29 17.00
CA SER A 183 -12.38 -5.67 16.50
C SER A 183 -11.74 -5.81 15.11
N ARG A 184 -11.38 -4.69 14.46
CA ARG A 184 -10.90 -4.64 13.06
C ARG A 184 -11.81 -5.37 12.06
N SER A 185 -13.09 -5.49 12.40
CA SER A 185 -14.07 -6.24 11.60
C SER A 185 -14.59 -5.46 10.40
N MET A 186 -14.51 -4.12 10.43
CA MET A 186 -14.95 -3.24 9.34
C MET A 186 -14.06 -2.01 9.23
N ASN A 187 -13.79 -1.61 8.00
CA ASN A 187 -13.10 -0.38 7.64
C ASN A 187 -13.52 0.08 6.23
N SER A 188 -13.16 1.30 5.85
CA SER A 188 -13.38 1.87 4.51
C SER A 188 -12.15 1.71 3.61
N TYR A 189 -11.29 0.74 3.88
CA TYR A 189 -10.07 0.54 3.11
C TYR A 189 -10.37 -0.08 1.73
N GLY A 190 -9.79 0.51 0.70
CA GLY A 190 -9.76 -0.03 -0.65
C GLY A 190 -8.41 0.27 -1.31
N LEU A 191 -7.62 -0.77 -1.58
CA LEU A 191 -6.25 -0.61 -2.08
C LEU A 191 -6.22 0.12 -3.44
N PHE A 192 -7.12 -0.21 -4.35
CA PHE A 192 -7.22 0.38 -5.69
C PHE A 192 -8.50 1.20 -5.88
N ARG A 193 -9.03 1.76 -4.83
CA ARG A 193 -10.20 2.64 -4.90
C ARG A 193 -9.99 3.83 -5.85
N VAL A 194 -8.77 4.36 -5.88
CA VAL A 194 -8.30 5.32 -6.88
C VAL A 194 -7.10 4.68 -7.56
N MET A 195 -7.16 4.56 -8.90
CA MET A 195 -6.05 4.00 -9.66
C MET A 195 -4.91 5.00 -9.72
N THR A 196 -3.71 4.58 -9.34
CA THR A 196 -2.48 5.36 -9.56
C THR A 196 -2.15 5.35 -11.05
N THR A 197 -1.84 6.52 -11.60
CA THR A 197 -1.49 6.69 -13.03
C THR A 197 0.00 6.90 -13.23
N THR A 198 0.77 6.94 -12.16
CA THR A 198 2.22 7.07 -12.12
C THR A 198 2.83 5.96 -11.29
N ARG A 199 4.10 5.63 -11.54
CA ARG A 199 4.87 4.74 -10.69
C ARG A 199 6.13 5.45 -10.20
N PRO A 200 6.02 6.17 -9.09
CA PRO A 200 7.19 6.75 -8.44
C PRO A 200 8.03 5.67 -7.77
N GLU A 201 9.35 5.81 -7.84
CA GLU A 201 10.31 4.92 -7.22
C GLU A 201 11.46 5.68 -6.58
N ILE A 202 11.84 5.30 -5.37
CA ILE A 202 13.01 5.85 -4.66
C ILE A 202 14.18 4.92 -4.90
N ILE A 203 15.27 5.44 -5.45
CA ILE A 203 16.54 4.74 -5.55
C ILE A 203 17.45 5.23 -4.43
N ILE A 204 17.88 4.31 -3.60
CA ILE A 204 18.84 4.57 -2.51
C ILE A 204 20.20 4.10 -3.00
N ALA A 205 21.19 4.98 -3.00
CA ALA A 205 22.55 4.67 -3.35
C ALA A 205 23.48 5.05 -2.19
N HIS A 206 24.59 4.36 -2.10
CA HIS A 206 25.66 4.64 -1.13
C HIS A 206 26.97 5.00 -1.83
N SER A 207 27.85 5.68 -1.10
CA SER A 207 29.19 6.00 -1.55
C SER A 207 30.15 6.06 -0.38
N SER A 208 31.42 5.76 -0.64
CA SER A 208 32.54 5.93 0.30
C SER A 208 33.31 7.24 0.08
N ASP A 209 33.23 7.81 -1.14
CA ASP A 209 33.98 9.00 -1.57
C ASP A 209 33.08 10.21 -1.89
N GLY A 210 31.78 10.01 -2.04
CA GLY A 210 30.81 11.05 -2.42
C GLY A 210 30.70 11.26 -3.94
N GLU A 211 31.50 10.60 -4.75
CA GLU A 211 31.54 10.71 -6.21
C GLU A 211 30.97 9.46 -6.88
N ASN A 212 31.44 8.27 -6.51
CA ASN A 212 31.01 6.99 -7.06
C ASN A 212 29.84 6.45 -6.27
N TRP A 213 28.68 6.30 -6.94
CA TRP A 213 27.44 5.91 -6.31
C TRP A 213 26.97 4.53 -6.74
N THR A 214 26.77 3.63 -5.78
CA THR A 214 26.26 2.29 -6.00
C THR A 214 24.86 2.16 -5.43
N PRO A 215 23.85 1.80 -6.23
CA PRO A 215 22.49 1.65 -5.75
C PRO A 215 22.33 0.36 -4.93
N TYR A 216 21.49 0.43 -3.89
CA TYR A 216 21.00 -0.78 -3.21
C TYR A 216 19.94 -1.46 -4.07
N HIS A 217 20.12 -2.74 -4.36
CA HIS A 217 19.18 -3.56 -5.10
C HIS A 217 18.24 -4.31 -4.15
N PHE A 218 16.95 -4.11 -4.36
CA PHE A 218 15.90 -4.82 -3.64
C PHE A 218 15.61 -6.17 -4.29
N GLN A 219 14.92 -7.07 -3.56
CA GLN A 219 14.60 -8.41 -4.07
C GLN A 219 13.59 -8.37 -5.23
N TYR A 220 12.56 -7.53 -5.10
CA TYR A 220 11.41 -7.48 -6.01
C TYR A 220 11.15 -6.09 -6.60
N LYS A 221 11.41 -5.02 -5.84
CA LYS A 221 11.26 -3.64 -6.29
C LYS A 221 12.20 -3.36 -7.46
N PRO A 222 11.75 -2.72 -8.57
CA PRO A 222 12.62 -2.37 -9.67
C PRO A 222 13.67 -1.32 -9.25
N VAL A 223 14.91 -1.57 -9.60
CA VAL A 223 16.04 -0.66 -9.47
C VAL A 223 16.80 -0.62 -10.80
N ALA A 224 17.29 -1.77 -11.25
CA ALA A 224 17.91 -1.91 -12.56
C ALA A 224 16.82 -2.09 -13.64
N LEU A 225 17.01 -1.43 -14.78
CA LEU A 225 16.03 -1.46 -15.89
C LEU A 225 15.87 -2.83 -16.54
N GLN A 226 16.91 -3.65 -16.49
CA GLN A 226 16.92 -5.02 -17.03
C GLN A 226 16.29 -6.04 -16.05
N MET A 227 16.01 -5.64 -14.81
CA MET A 227 15.48 -6.55 -13.82
C MET A 227 14.03 -6.93 -14.15
N PRO A 228 13.74 -8.23 -14.43
CA PRO A 228 12.37 -8.66 -14.64
C PRO A 228 11.55 -8.52 -13.35
N PRO A 229 10.28 -8.10 -13.45
CA PRO A 229 9.37 -8.21 -12.34
C PRO A 229 9.28 -9.67 -11.89
N ARG A 230 9.45 -9.91 -10.58
CA ARG A 230 9.50 -11.28 -10.03
C ARG A 230 8.17 -11.67 -9.42
N PHE A 231 7.80 -12.91 -9.59
CA PHE A 231 6.68 -13.49 -8.89
C PHE A 231 7.12 -13.91 -7.48
N PHE A 232 6.30 -13.60 -6.48
CA PHE A 232 6.49 -14.12 -5.12
C PHE A 232 5.18 -14.73 -4.60
N PHE A 233 5.32 -15.77 -3.81
CA PHE A 233 4.19 -16.45 -3.21
C PHE A 233 4.70 -17.43 -2.14
N PRO A 234 4.03 -17.60 -1.01
CA PRO A 234 2.85 -16.88 -0.52
C PRO A 234 3.19 -15.64 0.31
N HIS A 235 4.46 -15.41 0.63
CA HIS A 235 4.89 -14.35 1.55
C HIS A 235 5.13 -13.05 0.84
N MET A 236 4.50 -11.98 1.36
CA MET A 236 4.71 -10.64 0.85
C MET A 236 6.07 -10.10 1.29
N PRO A 237 6.93 -9.62 0.38
CA PRO A 237 8.18 -8.94 0.69
C PRO A 237 7.86 -7.55 1.24
N ARG A 238 7.69 -7.47 2.55
CA ARG A 238 7.16 -6.28 3.22
C ARG A 238 7.97 -5.01 2.95
N LEU A 239 9.30 -5.12 2.91
CA LEU A 239 10.17 -3.98 2.65
C LEU A 239 9.91 -3.39 1.26
N ASP A 240 9.96 -4.23 0.21
CA ASP A 240 9.73 -3.82 -1.18
C ASP A 240 8.33 -3.21 -1.36
N TRP A 241 7.33 -3.78 -0.70
CA TRP A 241 5.96 -3.29 -0.69
C TRP A 241 5.84 -1.91 -0.01
N GLN A 242 6.47 -1.73 1.15
CA GLN A 242 6.46 -0.46 1.88
C GLN A 242 7.18 0.65 1.11
N MET A 243 8.25 0.34 0.36
CA MET A 243 8.95 1.32 -0.48
C MET A 243 8.04 1.95 -1.54
N TRP A 244 7.09 1.19 -2.09
CA TRP A 244 6.11 1.73 -3.03
C TRP A 244 5.18 2.76 -2.37
N PHE A 245 4.69 2.49 -1.15
CA PHE A 245 3.88 3.45 -0.40
C PHE A 245 4.66 4.71 -0.06
N GLU A 246 5.93 4.57 0.31
CA GLU A 246 6.80 5.71 0.62
C GLU A 246 7.00 6.60 -0.61
N ALA A 247 7.22 6.00 -1.76
CA ALA A 247 7.36 6.73 -3.01
C ALA A 247 6.09 7.53 -3.36
N LEU A 248 4.91 6.92 -3.21
CA LEU A 248 3.61 7.60 -3.39
C LEU A 248 3.39 8.72 -2.37
N TYR A 249 3.85 8.55 -1.13
CA TYR A 249 3.76 9.58 -0.11
C TYR A 249 4.63 10.80 -0.48
N ILE A 250 5.87 10.58 -0.91
CA ILE A 250 6.78 11.62 -1.37
C ILE A 250 6.20 12.34 -2.58
N GLU A 251 5.69 11.61 -3.59
CA GLU A 251 5.04 12.20 -4.77
C GLU A 251 3.94 13.19 -4.36
N ARG A 252 3.12 12.82 -3.38
CA ARG A 252 2.02 13.67 -2.91
C ARG A 252 2.46 14.98 -2.27
N ILE A 253 3.60 14.99 -1.57
CA ILE A 253 4.11 16.19 -0.89
C ILE A 253 5.06 17.00 -1.77
N MET A 254 5.41 16.49 -2.95
CA MET A 254 6.45 17.05 -3.80
C MET A 254 6.12 18.43 -4.36
N ASP A 255 4.85 18.69 -4.66
CA ASP A 255 4.42 19.98 -5.19
C ASP A 255 4.35 21.09 -4.12
N ALA A 256 4.32 20.71 -2.84
CA ALA A 256 4.38 21.64 -1.73
C ALA A 256 5.85 21.82 -1.29
N GLN A 257 6.52 22.85 -1.80
CA GLN A 257 7.94 23.10 -1.56
C GLN A 257 8.32 23.09 -0.07
N PHE A 258 7.50 23.70 0.78
CA PHE A 258 7.70 23.72 2.23
C PHE A 258 7.66 22.28 2.80
N SER A 259 6.62 21.51 2.47
CA SER A 259 6.48 20.12 2.95
C SER A 259 7.64 19.25 2.48
N LEU A 260 8.07 19.41 1.23
CA LEU A 260 9.19 18.66 0.68
C LEU A 260 10.52 18.99 1.38
N SER A 261 10.80 20.28 1.64
CA SER A 261 12.01 20.70 2.34
C SER A 261 12.03 20.17 3.77
N MET A 262 10.92 20.26 4.48
CA MET A 262 10.75 19.75 5.82
C MET A 262 10.90 18.22 5.87
N TYR A 263 10.36 17.52 4.87
CA TYR A 263 10.51 16.06 4.78
C TYR A 263 11.98 15.64 4.56
N LYS A 264 12.71 16.35 3.68
CA LYS A 264 14.14 16.09 3.49
C LYS A 264 14.92 16.26 4.78
N ARG A 265 14.67 17.34 5.53
CA ARG A 265 15.27 17.57 6.85
C ARG A 265 14.89 16.49 7.87
N PHE A 266 13.63 16.08 7.88
CA PHE A 266 13.19 14.98 8.73
C PHE A 266 14.01 13.71 8.47
N LEU A 267 14.19 13.33 7.21
CA LEU A 267 15.00 12.17 6.86
C LEU A 267 16.48 12.34 7.29
N GLU A 268 17.06 13.53 7.08
CA GLU A 268 18.44 13.82 7.50
C GLU A 268 18.61 13.68 9.01
N VAL A 269 17.80 14.37 9.79
CA VAL A 269 17.86 14.37 11.26
C VAL A 269 17.68 12.95 11.79
N MET A 270 16.67 12.25 11.30
CA MET A 270 16.36 10.91 11.76
C MET A 270 17.38 9.84 11.33
N THR A 271 18.09 10.06 10.23
CA THR A 271 19.09 9.13 9.71
C THR A 271 20.47 9.37 10.34
N ARG A 272 20.83 10.65 10.60
CA ARG A 272 22.11 11.02 11.22
C ARG A 272 22.18 10.75 12.72
N GLY A 273 21.08 10.99 13.45
CA GLY A 273 21.06 10.95 14.91
C GLY A 273 20.73 9.57 15.48
N ASP A 274 21.28 9.25 16.65
CA ASP A 274 20.83 8.12 17.47
C ASP A 274 19.65 8.50 18.40
N MET A 275 18.92 9.56 18.02
CA MET A 275 17.88 10.15 18.84
C MET A 275 16.68 9.22 19.03
N LYS A 276 16.21 9.18 20.27
CA LYS A 276 14.92 8.57 20.61
C LYS A 276 13.79 9.52 20.25
N LEU A 277 12.60 8.95 19.99
CA LEU A 277 11.43 9.72 19.58
C LEU A 277 11.08 10.86 20.56
N GLY A 278 11.31 10.66 21.86
CA GLY A 278 11.06 11.67 22.92
C GLY A 278 12.10 12.79 23.03
N GLU A 279 13.18 12.72 22.26
CA GLU A 279 14.28 13.70 22.27
C GLU A 279 14.23 14.64 21.06
N LEU A 280 13.23 14.51 20.20
CA LEU A 280 13.05 15.36 19.03
C LEU A 280 12.67 16.78 19.45
N ARG A 281 13.49 17.73 19.03
CA ARG A 281 13.28 19.18 19.26
C ARG A 281 12.96 19.85 17.93
N LEU A 282 12.04 20.79 17.93
CA LEU A 282 11.60 21.52 16.72
C LEU A 282 12.73 22.31 16.06
N ASP A 283 13.66 22.83 16.84
CA ASP A 283 14.82 23.59 16.33
C ASP A 283 15.74 22.77 15.40
N GLN A 284 15.78 21.45 15.56
CA GLN A 284 16.56 20.56 14.70
C GLN A 284 16.04 20.49 13.24
N PHE A 285 14.80 20.87 13.04
CA PHE A 285 14.17 20.89 11.72
C PHE A 285 14.19 22.26 11.05
N LEU A 286 14.79 23.27 11.69
CA LEU A 286 14.92 24.61 11.19
C LEU A 286 16.37 24.91 10.78
N THR A 287 16.53 25.71 9.74
CA THR A 287 17.84 26.26 9.37
C THR A 287 18.24 27.39 10.29
N ALA A 288 19.52 27.74 10.34
CA ALA A 288 20.01 28.87 11.11
C ALA A 288 19.30 30.22 10.77
N PRO A 289 19.04 30.55 9.49
CA PRO A 289 18.24 31.74 9.14
C PRO A 289 16.79 31.65 9.62
N GLU A 290 16.15 30.48 9.57
CA GLU A 290 14.78 30.32 10.04
C GLU A 290 14.69 30.44 11.56
N LEU A 291 15.70 29.96 12.30
CA LEU A 291 15.79 30.11 13.74
C LEU A 291 16.00 31.62 14.12
N GLN A 292 16.79 32.35 13.37
CA GLN A 292 16.96 33.79 13.58
C GLN A 292 15.64 34.54 13.30
N ASN A 293 14.97 34.25 12.20
CA ASN A 293 13.68 34.82 11.86
C ASN A 293 12.60 34.56 12.91
N LEU A 294 12.59 33.37 13.52
CA LEU A 294 11.66 33.06 14.61
C LEU A 294 11.75 34.05 15.79
N ASN A 295 12.95 34.54 16.06
CA ASN A 295 13.16 35.46 17.19
C ASN A 295 12.68 36.91 16.87
N THR A 296 12.52 37.23 15.58
CA THR A 296 12.07 38.55 15.08
C THR A 296 10.59 38.59 14.71
N MET A 297 9.91 37.42 14.63
CA MET A 297 8.49 37.29 14.29
C MET A 297 7.59 37.74 15.45
N GLU A 298 6.40 38.23 15.10
CA GLU A 298 5.32 38.43 16.06
C GLU A 298 4.90 37.12 16.71
N ILE A 299 4.45 37.20 17.96
CA ILE A 299 4.12 35.99 18.77
C ILE A 299 3.07 35.09 18.06
N GLY A 300 2.07 35.73 17.40
CA GLY A 300 1.02 34.98 16.69
C GLY A 300 1.54 34.24 15.44
N GLU A 301 2.34 34.91 14.62
CA GLU A 301 2.95 34.29 13.43
C GLU A 301 3.94 33.18 13.79
N ARG A 302 4.74 33.42 14.83
CA ARG A 302 5.67 32.42 15.36
C ARG A 302 4.92 31.16 15.82
N GLN A 303 3.81 31.30 16.55
CA GLN A 303 3.03 30.16 17.02
C GLN A 303 2.43 29.37 15.83
N GLN A 304 1.87 30.06 14.84
CA GLN A 304 1.33 29.41 13.64
C GLN A 304 2.40 28.62 12.87
N LEU A 305 3.60 29.17 12.74
CA LEU A 305 4.72 28.49 12.09
C LEU A 305 5.14 27.23 12.86
N LEU A 306 5.27 27.33 14.18
CA LEU A 306 5.62 26.20 15.04
C LEU A 306 4.55 25.10 14.99
N ASP A 307 3.28 25.46 15.02
CA ASP A 307 2.17 24.51 14.91
C ASP A 307 2.16 23.80 13.55
N ASN A 308 2.43 24.52 12.46
CA ASN A 308 2.59 23.92 11.13
C ASN A 308 3.76 22.94 11.08
N ILE A 309 4.92 23.29 11.59
CA ILE A 309 6.09 22.42 11.65
C ILE A 309 5.77 21.18 12.48
N GLN A 310 5.17 21.35 13.65
CA GLN A 310 4.76 20.24 14.51
C GLN A 310 3.78 19.30 13.80
N MET A 311 2.81 19.84 13.09
CA MET A 311 1.85 19.05 12.30
C MET A 311 2.56 18.24 11.21
N HIS A 312 3.49 18.82 10.46
CA HIS A 312 4.27 18.14 9.44
C HIS A 312 5.14 17.03 10.03
N ILE A 313 5.88 17.30 11.11
CA ILE A 313 6.72 16.32 11.80
C ILE A 313 5.87 15.16 12.30
N THR A 314 4.72 15.44 12.91
CA THR A 314 3.80 14.40 13.39
C THR A 314 3.32 13.53 12.21
N SER A 315 2.96 14.13 11.09
CA SER A 315 2.58 13.40 9.88
C SER A 315 3.72 12.53 9.35
N TYR A 316 4.97 13.01 9.36
CA TYR A 316 6.12 12.24 8.91
C TYR A 316 6.46 11.08 9.86
N LEU A 317 6.30 11.29 11.16
CA LEU A 317 6.44 10.23 12.16
C LEU A 317 5.41 9.12 11.97
N ASP A 318 4.19 9.48 11.63
CA ASP A 318 3.13 8.49 11.39
C ASP A 318 3.34 7.69 10.10
N HIS A 319 3.86 8.33 9.03
CA HIS A 319 3.96 7.70 7.70
C HIS A 319 5.35 7.16 7.39
N SER A 320 6.41 7.92 7.65
CA SER A 320 7.77 7.69 7.15
C SER A 320 8.80 7.36 8.25
N TYR A 321 8.39 7.21 9.51
CA TYR A 321 9.30 6.85 10.59
C TYR A 321 10.02 5.52 10.35
N TRP A 322 9.30 4.53 9.79
CA TRP A 322 9.87 3.25 9.40
C TRP A 322 10.98 3.42 8.36
N PHE A 323 10.78 4.33 7.38
CA PHE A 323 11.73 4.58 6.30
C PHE A 323 13.00 5.26 6.83
N ALA A 324 12.87 6.26 7.68
CA ALA A 324 14.01 6.88 8.34
C ALA A 324 14.81 5.86 9.18
N ARG A 325 14.13 4.96 9.91
CA ARG A 325 14.78 3.86 10.63
C ARG A 325 15.47 2.86 9.70
N PHE A 326 14.88 2.58 8.56
CA PHE A 326 15.48 1.72 7.54
C PHE A 326 16.79 2.34 7.00
N LEU A 327 16.76 3.64 6.63
CA LEU A 327 17.95 4.36 6.19
C LEU A 327 19.06 4.37 7.27
N ARG A 328 18.67 4.60 8.54
CA ARG A 328 19.60 4.53 9.66
C ARG A 328 20.23 3.14 9.81
N ALA A 329 19.44 2.09 9.71
CA ALA A 329 19.92 0.72 9.79
C ALA A 329 20.88 0.37 8.65
N LEU A 330 20.64 0.86 7.43
CA LEU A 330 21.58 0.74 6.31
C LEU A 330 22.90 1.48 6.61
N ARG A 331 22.83 2.72 7.12
CA ARG A 331 24.01 3.48 7.55
C ARG A 331 24.84 2.72 8.59
N GLN A 332 24.19 2.13 9.58
CA GLN A 332 24.84 1.38 10.66
C GLN A 332 25.43 0.04 10.22
N GLY A 333 25.16 -0.38 8.96
CA GLY A 333 25.58 -1.69 8.46
C GLY A 333 24.86 -2.86 9.11
N ASN A 334 23.59 -2.66 9.52
CA ASN A 334 22.79 -3.70 10.18
C ASN A 334 22.62 -4.92 9.26
N THR A 335 23.18 -6.05 9.64
CA THR A 335 23.23 -7.28 8.84
C THR A 335 21.85 -7.86 8.55
N ILE A 336 20.91 -7.74 9.49
CA ILE A 336 19.52 -8.21 9.32
C ILE A 336 18.83 -7.38 8.22
N VAL A 337 19.01 -6.05 8.24
CA VAL A 337 18.43 -5.18 7.22
C VAL A 337 19.10 -5.40 5.86
N GLN A 338 20.41 -5.57 5.83
CA GLN A 338 21.13 -5.87 4.59
C GLN A 338 20.72 -7.23 3.99
N SER A 339 20.38 -8.23 4.81
CA SER A 339 19.91 -9.53 4.30
C SER A 339 18.54 -9.46 3.60
N LEU A 340 17.76 -8.38 3.77
CA LEU A 340 16.52 -8.14 3.04
C LEU A 340 16.77 -7.62 1.60
N LEU A 341 17.98 -7.14 1.33
CA LEU A 341 18.40 -6.68 0.01
C LEU A 341 19.01 -7.83 -0.79
N LYS A 342 19.29 -7.60 -2.08
CA LYS A 342 20.05 -8.57 -2.87
C LYS A 342 21.48 -8.70 -2.35
N GLN A 343 22.07 -9.85 -2.57
CA GLN A 343 23.41 -10.17 -2.08
C GLN A 343 24.50 -9.21 -2.62
N ASP A 344 24.35 -8.72 -3.85
CA ASP A 344 25.22 -7.72 -4.47
C ASP A 344 25.17 -6.33 -3.81
N SER A 345 24.19 -6.10 -2.97
CA SER A 345 23.98 -4.85 -2.23
C SER A 345 24.36 -4.94 -0.76
N GLN A 346 24.91 -6.07 -0.33
CA GLN A 346 25.42 -6.25 1.04
C GLN A 346 26.83 -5.65 1.15
N LEU A 347 26.97 -4.68 2.06
CA LEU A 347 28.21 -3.96 2.24
C LEU A 347 29.08 -4.60 3.30
N SER A 348 30.37 -4.67 3.05
CA SER A 348 31.38 -5.02 4.07
C SER A 348 31.71 -3.86 5.00
N GLU A 349 31.55 -2.62 4.52
CA GLU A 349 31.85 -1.39 5.26
C GLU A 349 30.64 -0.46 5.34
N LYS A 350 30.60 0.39 6.37
CA LYS A 350 29.54 1.36 6.55
C LYS A 350 29.65 2.49 5.51
N PRO A 351 28.55 2.90 4.87
CA PRO A 351 28.60 3.99 3.90
C PRO A 351 28.89 5.33 4.57
N LYS A 352 29.77 6.13 3.97
CA LYS A 352 30.02 7.52 4.39
C LYS A 352 28.99 8.50 3.85
N TYR A 353 28.41 8.16 2.70
CA TYR A 353 27.40 8.99 2.04
C TYR A 353 26.24 8.13 1.58
N MET A 354 25.05 8.71 1.60
CA MET A 354 23.84 8.11 1.06
C MET A 354 23.12 9.13 0.18
N ARG A 355 22.58 8.67 -0.95
CA ARG A 355 21.80 9.47 -1.88
C ARG A 355 20.45 8.82 -2.10
N LEU A 356 19.40 9.60 -2.01
CA LEU A 356 18.06 9.21 -2.40
C LEU A 356 17.69 9.99 -3.66
N THR A 357 17.33 9.29 -4.72
CA THR A 357 16.90 9.87 -5.99
C THR A 357 15.53 9.33 -6.34
N PHE A 358 14.71 10.16 -6.94
CA PHE A 358 13.34 9.82 -7.28
C PHE A 358 13.18 9.71 -8.80
N TYR A 359 12.48 8.68 -9.26
CA TYR A 359 12.24 8.40 -10.67
C TYR A 359 10.79 8.01 -10.90
N TYR A 360 10.27 8.33 -12.08
CA TYR A 360 9.08 7.67 -12.62
C TYR A 360 9.50 6.46 -13.45
N TYR A 361 8.94 5.31 -13.15
CA TYR A 361 9.16 4.06 -13.87
C TYR A 361 7.93 3.73 -14.69
N ASN A 362 8.15 3.20 -15.91
CA ASN A 362 7.13 2.63 -16.77
C ASN A 362 7.60 1.28 -17.29
N PHE A 363 6.69 0.43 -17.72
CA PHE A 363 7.08 -0.74 -18.51
C PHE A 363 7.71 -0.32 -19.82
N SER A 364 8.78 -1.01 -20.21
CA SER A 364 9.41 -0.85 -21.51
C SER A 364 8.45 -1.23 -22.62
N ASP A 365 8.62 -0.61 -23.79
CA ASP A 365 7.93 -1.05 -24.99
C ASP A 365 8.46 -2.40 -25.51
N PRO A 366 7.78 -3.06 -26.48
CA PRO A 366 8.21 -4.33 -27.03
C PRO A 366 9.58 -4.30 -27.73
N GLN A 367 10.06 -3.14 -28.19
CA GLN A 367 11.39 -3.01 -28.82
C GLN A 367 12.48 -2.98 -27.74
N GLU A 368 12.32 -2.16 -26.72
CA GLU A 368 13.23 -2.10 -25.57
C GLU A 368 13.25 -3.43 -24.80
N LYS A 369 12.10 -4.10 -24.69
CA LYS A 369 12.00 -5.43 -24.10
C LYS A 369 12.86 -6.48 -24.82
N ARG A 370 12.93 -6.44 -26.16
CA ARG A 370 13.80 -7.32 -26.95
C ARG A 370 15.29 -7.07 -26.71
N LYS A 371 15.65 -5.83 -26.31
CA LYS A 371 17.02 -5.47 -25.90
C LYS A 371 17.33 -5.90 -24.44
N GLY A 372 16.38 -6.51 -23.74
CA GLY A 372 16.53 -6.97 -22.37
C GLY A 372 16.01 -6.02 -21.29
N PHE A 373 15.46 -4.87 -21.67
CA PHE A 373 14.90 -3.91 -20.71
C PHE A 373 13.45 -4.24 -20.39
N TRP A 374 13.15 -4.35 -19.11
CA TRP A 374 11.78 -4.51 -18.60
C TRP A 374 11.14 -3.19 -18.23
N TRP A 375 11.97 -2.20 -17.92
CA TRP A 375 11.58 -0.90 -17.42
C TRP A 375 12.24 0.21 -18.20
N VAL A 376 11.55 1.34 -18.28
CA VAL A 376 12.12 2.63 -18.62
C VAL A 376 11.89 3.56 -17.45
N ARG A 377 12.75 4.57 -17.24
CA ARG A 377 12.62 5.52 -16.15
C ARG A 377 12.99 6.93 -16.57
N GLU A 378 12.34 7.87 -15.94
CA GLU A 378 12.63 9.30 -16.10
C GLU A 378 13.01 9.87 -14.73
N PRO A 379 14.13 10.62 -14.62
CA PRO A 379 14.52 11.23 -13.37
C PRO A 379 13.55 12.34 -13.00
N LEU A 380 13.21 12.45 -11.72
CA LEU A 380 12.49 13.57 -11.19
C LEU A 380 13.46 14.48 -10.42
N GLU A 381 13.95 15.54 -11.08
CA GLU A 381 15.00 16.42 -10.56
C GLU A 381 14.62 17.12 -9.25
N LYS A 382 13.32 17.32 -8.99
CA LYS A 382 12.82 17.97 -7.77
C LYS A 382 13.20 17.23 -6.49
N PHE A 383 13.44 15.90 -6.54
CA PHE A 383 13.79 15.13 -5.37
C PHE A 383 15.13 14.41 -5.53
N THR A 384 16.17 15.07 -5.04
CA THR A 384 17.44 14.43 -4.70
C THR A 384 17.80 14.85 -3.29
N LEU A 385 18.16 13.87 -2.46
CA LEU A 385 18.63 14.11 -1.09
C LEU A 385 19.97 13.41 -0.91
N ASN A 386 21.00 14.18 -0.61
CA ASN A 386 22.34 13.67 -0.26
C ASN A 386 22.54 13.80 1.24
N ILE A 387 22.83 12.70 1.91
CA ILE A 387 23.10 12.66 3.34
C ILE A 387 24.57 12.26 3.53
N ALA A 388 25.38 13.18 4.05
CA ALA A 388 26.76 12.89 4.47
C ALA A 388 26.75 12.47 5.95
N PHE A 389 27.45 11.42 6.27
CA PHE A 389 27.65 10.97 7.63
C PHE A 389 29.06 11.37 8.06
N THR A 390 29.16 12.39 8.89
CA THR A 390 30.42 12.71 9.55
C THR A 390 30.86 11.47 10.36
N VAL A 391 32.02 10.97 10.08
CA VAL A 391 32.67 9.99 10.96
C VAL A 391 32.88 10.73 12.27
N ALA A 392 32.16 10.36 13.32
CA ALA A 392 32.56 10.76 14.67
C ALA A 392 33.94 10.14 14.88
N GLU A 393 34.96 10.99 15.00
CA GLU A 393 36.29 10.62 15.41
C GLU A 393 36.26 9.92 16.78
#